data_7086e3ddda771b0a60279e76d987915a
#
_entry.id   7086e3ddda771b0a60279e76d987915a
#
_cell.length_a   1.000
_cell.length_b   1.000
_cell.length_c   1.000
_cell.angle_alpha   90.00
_cell.angle_beta   90.00
_cell.angle_gamma   90.00
#
_symmetry.space_group_name_H-M   'P 1'
#
loop_
_entity.id
_entity.type
_entity.pdbx_description
1 polymer ?
#
loop_
_entity_poly.entity_id
_entity_poly.type
_entity_poly.pdbx_seq_one_letter_code
_entity_poly.pdbx_strand_id
1 'polypeptide(L)'
;MPWSWIKACQGDTIDVGPLRVPVELGADIAGSDAGDVTVVYERQGMRAGRQWSVQSSDPEIVLQLIEDAVRESGATRLKIDGIGVGWGLVAPLRRTFPKLDVVPVVVSEAAPGEDPEDRKPMAEKFVNLRAYLWWQVGRVLSQEHRWDLTDVADETLNELAAPKY
;
A
#
# COMPACT_ATOMS: atom_id res chain seq x y z
N MET A 1 -11.10 0.80 11.31
CA MET A 1 -11.08 2.26 11.56
C MET A 1 -12.50 2.80 11.54
N PRO A 2 -12.83 3.88 12.28
CA PRO A 2 -14.17 4.48 12.22
C PRO A 2 -14.51 4.97 10.81
N TRP A 3 -15.70 4.64 10.34
CA TRP A 3 -16.17 5.05 9.01
C TRP A 3 -16.20 6.56 8.80
N SER A 4 -16.43 7.32 9.89
CA SER A 4 -16.41 8.78 9.86
C SER A 4 -15.05 9.37 9.45
N TRP A 5 -13.93 8.72 9.82
CA TRP A 5 -12.59 9.15 9.43
C TRP A 5 -12.34 8.93 7.94
N ILE A 6 -12.78 7.78 7.42
CA ILE A 6 -12.66 7.44 6.00
C ILE A 6 -13.47 8.42 5.16
N LYS A 7 -14.73 8.69 5.56
CA LYS A 7 -15.58 9.65 4.86
C LYS A 7 -15.04 11.08 4.88
N ALA A 8 -14.38 11.49 5.95
CA ALA A 8 -13.73 12.80 6.01
C ALA A 8 -12.54 12.94 5.04
N CYS A 9 -12.04 11.83 4.51
CA CYS A 9 -10.97 11.77 3.51
C CYS A 9 -11.50 11.57 2.07
N GLN A 10 -12.79 11.78 1.82
CA GLN A 10 -13.42 11.67 0.50
C GLN A 10 -14.06 12.99 0.11
N GLY A 11 -13.98 13.37 -1.17
CA GLY A 11 -14.66 14.53 -1.75
C GLY A 11 -13.70 15.53 -2.40
N ASP A 12 -14.24 16.37 -3.26
CA ASP A 12 -13.49 17.30 -4.12
C ASP A 12 -12.77 18.44 -3.37
N THR A 13 -12.98 18.57 -2.07
CA THR A 13 -12.42 19.66 -1.25
C THR A 13 -11.19 19.26 -0.45
N ILE A 14 -10.69 18.02 -0.60
CA ILE A 14 -9.53 17.53 0.15
C ILE A 14 -8.27 18.11 -0.45
N ASP A 15 -7.64 19.03 0.26
CA ASP A 15 -6.35 19.59 -0.11
C ASP A 15 -5.20 18.70 0.43
N VAL A 16 -4.63 17.91 -0.46
CA VAL A 16 -3.44 17.10 -0.17
C VAL A 16 -2.14 17.82 -0.53
N GLY A 17 -2.22 19.09 -0.89
CA GLY A 17 -1.08 19.88 -1.34
C GLY A 17 -0.63 19.52 -2.77
N PRO A 18 0.48 20.12 -3.24
CA PRO A 18 0.93 19.92 -4.60
C PRO A 18 1.42 18.48 -4.82
N LEU A 19 0.87 17.77 -5.81
CA LEU A 19 1.27 16.42 -6.23
C LEU A 19 2.60 16.44 -7.01
N ARG A 20 3.63 17.07 -6.44
CA ARG A 20 4.99 17.13 -7.03
C ARG A 20 5.91 16.01 -6.56
N VAL A 21 5.35 15.06 -5.82
CA VAL A 21 6.08 13.89 -5.35
C VAL A 21 5.96 12.75 -6.36
N PRO A 22 6.96 11.86 -6.44
CA PRO A 22 6.90 10.68 -7.30
C PRO A 22 5.69 9.80 -7.00
N VAL A 23 5.21 9.11 -8.03
CA VAL A 23 4.20 8.07 -7.88
C VAL A 23 4.86 6.82 -7.30
N GLU A 24 4.20 6.22 -6.31
CA GLU A 24 4.56 4.93 -5.71
C GLU A 24 3.43 3.92 -5.91
N LEU A 25 3.79 2.65 -6.05
CA LEU A 25 2.84 1.54 -6.05
C LEU A 25 3.01 0.68 -4.80
N GLY A 26 1.91 0.14 -4.30
CA GLY A 26 1.88 -0.91 -3.29
C GLY A 26 1.18 -2.13 -3.86
N ALA A 27 1.81 -3.31 -3.81
CA ALA A 27 1.26 -4.56 -4.32
C ALA A 27 1.10 -5.58 -3.19
N ASP A 28 -0.12 -6.07 -3.01
CA ASP A 28 -0.47 -7.22 -2.17
C ASP A 28 -0.74 -8.41 -3.08
N ILE A 29 0.03 -9.49 -2.90
CA ILE A 29 0.05 -10.62 -3.82
C ILE A 29 -0.75 -11.78 -3.24
N ALA A 30 -1.79 -12.20 -3.96
CA ALA A 30 -2.58 -13.38 -3.62
C ALA A 30 -1.71 -14.65 -3.64
N GLY A 31 -1.82 -15.44 -2.56
CA GLY A 31 -1.11 -16.71 -2.44
C GLY A 31 -1.83 -17.91 -3.06
N SER A 32 -3.10 -17.76 -3.47
CA SER A 32 -3.94 -18.84 -4.00
C SER A 32 -5.04 -18.33 -4.93
N ASP A 33 -5.56 -19.21 -5.80
CA ASP A 33 -6.72 -18.92 -6.67
C ASP A 33 -8.06 -19.00 -5.89
N ALA A 34 -8.04 -19.42 -4.62
CA ALA A 34 -9.24 -19.76 -3.85
C ALA A 34 -9.89 -18.55 -3.17
N GLY A 35 -10.03 -17.43 -3.89
CA GLY A 35 -10.76 -16.25 -3.43
C GLY A 35 -9.92 -15.02 -3.13
N ASP A 36 -8.60 -15.18 -3.03
CA ASP A 36 -7.70 -14.05 -2.84
C ASP A 36 -7.44 -13.32 -4.17
N VAL A 37 -7.37 -12.00 -4.11
CA VAL A 37 -7.13 -11.14 -5.27
C VAL A 37 -5.79 -10.43 -5.09
N THR A 38 -4.92 -10.50 -6.10
CA THR A 38 -3.75 -9.63 -6.16
C THR A 38 -4.21 -8.22 -6.48
N VAL A 39 -3.76 -7.25 -5.67
CA VAL A 39 -4.13 -5.85 -5.81
C VAL A 39 -2.89 -4.97 -5.87
N VAL A 40 -2.88 -4.04 -6.81
CA VAL A 40 -1.85 -2.99 -6.91
C VAL A 40 -2.53 -1.65 -6.75
N TYR A 41 -2.05 -0.84 -5.79
CA TYR A 41 -2.53 0.51 -5.54
C TYR A 41 -1.50 1.56 -5.90
N GLU A 42 -1.97 2.62 -6.57
CA GLU A 42 -1.21 3.84 -6.80
C GLU A 42 -1.34 4.79 -5.62
N ARG A 43 -0.24 5.42 -5.26
CA ARG A 43 -0.19 6.52 -4.31
C ARG A 43 0.71 7.64 -4.84
N GLN A 44 0.24 8.89 -4.72
CA GLN A 44 1.05 10.06 -4.98
C GLN A 44 0.93 11.04 -3.80
N GLY A 45 1.97 11.13 -2.97
CA GLY A 45 1.91 11.87 -1.72
C GLY A 45 0.86 11.31 -0.77
N MET A 46 -0.14 12.14 -0.46
CA MET A 46 -1.27 11.79 0.41
C MET A 46 -2.54 11.44 -0.39
N ARG A 47 -2.44 11.23 -1.69
CA ARG A 47 -3.54 10.78 -2.54
C ARG A 47 -3.40 9.30 -2.86
N ALA A 48 -4.42 8.51 -2.57
CA ALA A 48 -4.60 7.18 -3.11
C ALA A 48 -5.29 7.28 -4.47
N GLY A 49 -4.68 6.68 -5.48
CA GLY A 49 -5.13 6.79 -6.87
C GLY A 49 -5.72 5.49 -7.40
N ARG A 50 -5.31 5.12 -8.60
CA ARG A 50 -5.82 3.96 -9.33
C ARG A 50 -5.51 2.64 -8.65
N GLN A 51 -6.37 1.65 -8.93
CA GLN A 51 -6.22 0.27 -8.52
C GLN A 51 -6.20 -0.62 -9.75
N TRP A 52 -5.31 -1.61 -9.73
CA TRP A 52 -5.30 -2.75 -10.64
C TRP A 52 -5.46 -4.02 -9.83
N SER A 53 -6.22 -5.00 -10.33
CA SER A 53 -6.42 -6.25 -9.62
C SER A 53 -6.61 -7.43 -10.55
N VAL A 54 -6.20 -8.61 -10.09
CA VAL A 54 -6.44 -9.89 -10.78
C VAL A 54 -6.62 -11.01 -9.77
N GLN A 55 -7.56 -11.89 -10.04
CA GLN A 55 -7.72 -13.13 -9.28
C GLN A 55 -6.97 -14.24 -9.98
N SER A 56 -5.69 -14.40 -9.63
CA SER A 56 -4.83 -15.47 -10.18
C SER A 56 -3.66 -15.72 -9.23
N SER A 57 -3.28 -16.99 -9.10
CA SER A 57 -2.01 -17.41 -8.46
C SER A 57 -0.89 -17.65 -9.47
N ASP A 58 -1.16 -17.52 -10.78
CA ASP A 58 -0.15 -17.65 -11.82
C ASP A 58 0.84 -16.47 -11.76
N PRO A 59 2.13 -16.72 -11.46
CA PRO A 59 3.12 -15.65 -11.33
C PRO A 59 3.31 -14.83 -12.61
N GLU A 60 3.06 -15.39 -13.79
CA GLU A 60 3.19 -14.68 -15.07
C GLU A 60 2.05 -13.66 -15.22
N ILE A 61 0.82 -14.05 -14.88
CA ILE A 61 -0.35 -13.16 -14.91
C ILE A 61 -0.18 -12.03 -13.88
N VAL A 62 0.27 -12.37 -12.67
CA VAL A 62 0.53 -11.38 -11.61
C VAL A 62 1.65 -10.42 -12.01
N LEU A 63 2.74 -10.94 -12.60
CA LEU A 63 3.84 -10.12 -13.11
C LEU A 63 3.35 -9.14 -14.17
N GLN A 64 2.54 -9.60 -15.14
CA GLN A 64 1.98 -8.77 -16.19
C GLN A 64 1.13 -7.63 -15.61
N LEU A 65 0.25 -7.92 -14.63
CA LEU A 65 -0.55 -6.90 -13.94
C LEU A 65 0.33 -5.79 -13.34
N ILE A 66 1.40 -6.19 -12.63
CA ILE A 66 2.30 -5.23 -11.98
C ILE A 66 3.07 -4.42 -13.04
N GLU A 67 3.54 -5.06 -14.11
CA GLU A 67 4.22 -4.37 -15.21
C GLU A 67 3.33 -3.33 -15.88
N ASP A 68 2.05 -3.66 -16.11
CA ASP A 68 1.08 -2.73 -16.69
C ASP A 68 0.80 -1.56 -15.74
N ALA A 69 0.61 -1.83 -14.44
CA ALA A 69 0.46 -0.79 -13.43
C ALA A 69 1.67 0.17 -13.39
N VAL A 70 2.90 -0.36 -13.47
CA VAL A 70 4.13 0.46 -13.52
C VAL A 70 4.18 1.33 -14.77
N ARG A 71 3.85 0.77 -15.96
CA ARG A 71 3.87 1.51 -17.23
C ARG A 71 2.80 2.61 -17.26
N GLU A 72 1.59 2.30 -16.80
CA GLU A 72 0.46 3.23 -16.82
C GLU A 72 0.57 4.35 -15.79
N SER A 73 1.12 4.05 -14.61
CA SER A 73 1.27 5.04 -13.54
C SER A 73 2.53 5.90 -13.68
N GLY A 74 3.56 5.39 -14.36
CA GLY A 74 4.88 6.01 -14.37
C GLY A 74 5.57 5.98 -13.01
N ALA A 75 5.22 5.03 -12.14
CA ALA A 75 5.75 4.92 -10.79
C ALA A 75 7.26 4.75 -10.78
N THR A 76 7.91 5.37 -9.79
CA THR A 76 9.34 5.28 -9.56
C THR A 76 9.72 4.32 -8.44
N ARG A 77 8.73 3.91 -7.63
CA ARG A 77 8.88 2.96 -6.53
C ARG A 77 7.71 1.99 -6.50
N LEU A 78 8.01 0.72 -6.23
CA LEU A 78 7.05 -0.34 -5.98
C LEU A 78 7.38 -1.02 -4.65
N LYS A 79 6.44 -1.01 -3.72
CA LYS A 79 6.48 -1.83 -2.50
C LYS A 79 5.65 -3.09 -2.75
N ILE A 80 6.25 -4.25 -2.59
CA ILE A 80 5.63 -5.54 -2.87
C ILE A 80 5.74 -6.45 -1.65
N ASP A 81 4.75 -7.30 -1.40
CA ASP A 81 4.86 -8.31 -0.36
C ASP A 81 6.14 -9.15 -0.57
N GLY A 82 6.99 -9.15 0.44
CA GLY A 82 8.30 -9.82 0.43
C GLY A 82 8.25 -11.29 0.81
N ILE A 83 7.06 -11.91 0.88
CA ILE A 83 6.88 -13.31 1.29
C ILE A 83 6.20 -14.09 0.15
N GLY A 84 6.53 -15.39 0.03
CA GLY A 84 5.87 -16.27 -0.93
C GLY A 84 6.06 -15.86 -2.39
N VAL A 85 4.97 -15.76 -3.13
CA VAL A 85 4.97 -15.44 -4.57
C VAL A 85 5.58 -14.08 -4.85
N GLY A 86 5.29 -13.07 -4.03
CA GLY A 86 5.79 -11.71 -4.21
C GLY A 86 7.32 -11.62 -4.22
N TRP A 87 8.00 -12.40 -3.38
CA TRP A 87 9.47 -12.46 -3.39
C TRP A 87 10.02 -12.92 -4.76
N GLY A 88 9.36 -13.88 -5.41
CA GLY A 88 9.77 -14.40 -6.73
C GLY A 88 9.67 -13.36 -7.85
N LEU A 89 8.82 -12.33 -7.69
CA LEU A 89 8.60 -11.29 -8.70
C LEU A 89 9.62 -10.14 -8.64
N VAL A 90 10.34 -9.98 -7.52
CA VAL A 90 11.30 -8.88 -7.33
C VAL A 90 12.40 -8.86 -8.39
N ALA A 91 13.02 -10.00 -8.66
CA ALA A 91 14.12 -10.07 -9.62
C ALA A 91 13.68 -9.85 -11.09
N PRO A 92 12.57 -10.44 -11.58
CA PRO A 92 12.00 -10.09 -12.87
C PRO A 92 11.70 -8.59 -13.02
N LEU A 93 11.01 -7.99 -12.05
CA LEU A 93 10.65 -6.57 -12.07
C LEU A 93 11.86 -5.64 -12.13
N ARG A 94 12.92 -5.92 -11.35
CA ARG A 94 14.17 -5.16 -11.41
C ARG A 94 14.89 -5.27 -12.76
N ARG A 95 14.74 -6.39 -13.46
CA ARG A 95 15.30 -6.57 -14.81
C ARG A 95 14.51 -5.80 -15.85
N THR A 96 13.18 -5.87 -15.80
CA THR A 96 12.29 -5.19 -16.77
C THR A 96 12.33 -3.67 -16.57
N PHE A 97 12.40 -3.20 -15.31
CA PHE A 97 12.38 -1.78 -14.95
C PHE A 97 13.62 -1.39 -14.13
N PRO A 98 14.80 -1.20 -14.76
CA PRO A 98 16.06 -0.93 -14.02
C PRO A 98 16.06 0.38 -13.22
N LYS A 99 15.14 1.29 -13.51
CA LYS A 99 14.97 2.58 -12.80
C LYS A 99 13.92 2.55 -11.71
N LEU A 100 13.15 1.46 -11.61
CA LEU A 100 12.12 1.29 -10.58
C LEU A 100 12.79 0.80 -9.28
N ASP A 101 12.55 1.52 -8.19
CA ASP A 101 12.96 1.10 -6.85
C ASP A 101 11.98 0.03 -6.34
N VAL A 102 12.32 -1.25 -6.52
CA VAL A 102 11.50 -2.38 -6.06
C VAL A 102 11.90 -2.77 -4.65
N VAL A 103 11.00 -2.51 -3.69
CA VAL A 103 11.19 -2.71 -2.25
C VAL A 103 10.32 -3.87 -1.76
N PRO A 104 10.88 -5.04 -1.45
CA PRO A 104 10.13 -6.09 -0.77
C PRO A 104 9.81 -5.66 0.66
N VAL A 105 8.58 -5.90 1.11
CA VAL A 105 8.09 -5.55 2.45
C VAL A 105 7.70 -6.83 3.17
N VAL A 106 8.35 -7.11 4.29
CA VAL A 106 8.05 -8.26 5.13
C VAL A 106 7.29 -7.77 6.37
N VAL A 107 5.97 -7.89 6.34
CA VAL A 107 5.08 -7.32 7.37
C VAL A 107 5.19 -7.98 8.75
N SER A 108 5.85 -9.14 8.85
CA SER A 108 6.16 -9.82 10.12
C SER A 108 7.43 -9.30 10.80
N GLU A 109 8.26 -8.51 10.11
CA GLU A 109 9.45 -7.92 10.69
C GLU A 109 9.13 -6.89 11.79
N ALA A 110 10.15 -6.51 12.56
CA ALA A 110 10.03 -5.47 13.58
C ALA A 110 9.71 -4.11 12.96
N ALA A 111 8.91 -3.32 13.68
CA ALA A 111 8.63 -1.95 13.27
C ALA A 111 9.91 -1.10 13.29
N PRO A 112 10.23 -0.36 12.21
CA PRO A 112 11.46 0.43 12.12
C PRO A 112 11.35 1.77 12.85
N GLY A 113 12.52 2.31 13.22
CA GLY A 113 12.65 3.67 13.76
C GLY A 113 12.33 3.80 15.23
N GLU A 114 12.31 5.04 15.67
CA GLU A 114 12.03 5.46 17.06
C GLU A 114 10.79 6.36 17.10
N ASP A 115 10.09 6.32 18.21
CA ASP A 115 9.00 7.26 18.48
C ASP A 115 9.58 8.67 18.69
N PRO A 116 9.06 9.69 17.97
CA PRO A 116 9.56 11.06 18.12
C PRO A 116 9.31 11.68 19.49
N GLU A 117 8.32 11.18 20.25
CA GLU A 117 7.94 11.75 21.55
C GLU A 117 8.82 11.23 22.69
N ASP A 118 8.99 9.90 22.81
CA ASP A 118 9.70 9.28 23.92
C ASP A 118 11.03 8.61 23.53
N ARG A 119 11.39 8.65 22.24
CA ARG A 119 12.64 8.11 21.67
C ARG A 119 12.80 6.59 21.82
N LYS A 120 11.73 5.88 22.16
CA LYS A 120 11.76 4.42 22.24
C LYS A 120 11.68 3.79 20.84
N PRO A 121 12.34 2.63 20.63
CA PRO A 121 12.20 1.88 19.40
C PRO A 121 10.73 1.54 19.11
N MET A 122 10.27 1.73 17.86
CA MET A 122 8.91 1.34 17.46
C MET A 122 8.67 -0.16 17.65
N ALA A 123 9.71 -0.99 17.57
CA ALA A 123 9.65 -2.42 17.86
C ALA A 123 9.23 -2.77 19.29
N GLU A 124 9.38 -1.86 20.25
CA GLU A 124 8.89 -2.04 21.63
C GLU A 124 7.39 -1.72 21.77
N LYS A 125 6.85 -0.91 20.85
CA LYS A 125 5.44 -0.45 20.87
C LYS A 125 4.54 -1.30 19.99
N PHE A 126 5.07 -1.91 18.94
CA PHE A 126 4.31 -2.68 17.95
C PHE A 126 4.89 -4.09 17.80
N VAL A 127 4.02 -5.07 17.83
CA VAL A 127 4.38 -6.49 17.71
C VAL A 127 5.11 -6.82 16.39
N ASN A 128 4.81 -6.09 15.33
CA ASN A 128 5.44 -6.23 14.02
C ASN A 128 5.16 -5.01 13.13
N LEU A 129 5.75 -5.00 11.93
CA LEU A 129 5.58 -3.94 10.95
C LEU A 129 4.11 -3.77 10.53
N ARG A 130 3.32 -4.85 10.40
CA ARG A 130 1.89 -4.77 10.07
C ARG A 130 1.13 -3.92 11.08
N ALA A 131 1.31 -4.18 12.37
CA ALA A 131 0.65 -3.41 13.43
C ALA A 131 1.05 -1.93 13.40
N TYR A 132 2.32 -1.64 13.14
CA TYR A 132 2.82 -0.28 12.98
C TYR A 132 2.22 0.43 11.77
N LEU A 133 2.15 -0.22 10.60
CA LEU A 133 1.57 0.37 9.38
C LEU A 133 0.08 0.67 9.57
N TRP A 134 -0.69 -0.23 10.20
CA TRP A 134 -2.09 0.01 10.53
C TRP A 134 -2.27 1.20 11.46
N TRP A 135 -1.42 1.33 12.47
CA TRP A 135 -1.44 2.48 13.36
C TRP A 135 -1.11 3.78 12.61
N GLN A 136 -0.12 3.78 11.73
CA GLN A 136 0.23 4.94 10.90
C GLN A 136 -0.94 5.40 10.02
N VAL A 137 -1.59 4.46 9.31
CA VAL A 137 -2.78 4.77 8.51
C VAL A 137 -3.89 5.34 9.39
N GLY A 138 -4.17 4.71 10.53
CA GLY A 138 -5.19 5.19 11.47
C GLY A 138 -4.89 6.60 11.99
N ARG A 139 -3.63 6.90 12.30
CA ARG A 139 -3.21 8.22 12.76
C ARG A 139 -3.46 9.31 11.71
N VAL A 140 -3.08 9.05 10.46
CA VAL A 140 -3.24 10.02 9.37
C VAL A 140 -4.73 10.26 9.08
N LEU A 141 -5.55 9.21 9.07
CA LEU A 141 -6.99 9.33 8.82
C LEU A 141 -7.72 10.04 9.97
N SER A 142 -7.30 9.83 11.23
CA SER A 142 -8.00 10.37 12.42
C SER A 142 -7.65 11.81 12.75
N GLN A 143 -6.37 12.17 12.65
CA GLN A 143 -5.87 13.43 13.20
C GLN A 143 -5.82 14.56 12.18
N GLU A 144 -5.52 14.23 10.95
CA GLU A 144 -5.20 15.26 9.96
C GLU A 144 -6.21 15.31 8.82
N HIS A 145 -7.00 14.23 8.60
CA HIS A 145 -7.91 14.06 7.45
C HIS A 145 -7.27 14.47 6.12
N ARG A 146 -5.94 14.22 6.01
CA ARG A 146 -5.13 14.73 4.89
C ARG A 146 -4.97 13.71 3.77
N TRP A 147 -5.57 12.53 3.88
CA TRP A 147 -5.56 11.58 2.79
C TRP A 147 -6.73 11.82 1.86
N ASP A 148 -6.45 11.90 0.59
CA ASP A 148 -7.48 11.87 -0.45
C ASP A 148 -7.73 10.41 -0.84
N LEU A 149 -8.89 9.91 -0.45
CA LEU A 149 -9.40 8.57 -0.74
C LEU A 149 -10.57 8.63 -1.75
N THR A 150 -10.74 9.73 -2.47
CA THR A 150 -11.89 9.96 -3.35
C THR A 150 -11.99 8.90 -4.45
N ASP A 151 -10.86 8.51 -5.03
CA ASP A 151 -10.78 7.54 -6.13
C ASP A 151 -10.59 6.07 -5.65
N VAL A 152 -10.65 5.82 -4.34
CA VAL A 152 -10.48 4.47 -3.79
C VAL A 152 -11.78 3.69 -3.88
N ALA A 153 -11.71 2.43 -4.35
CA ALA A 153 -12.85 1.55 -4.49
C ALA A 153 -13.58 1.28 -3.17
N ASP A 154 -14.91 1.17 -3.22
CA ASP A 154 -15.75 0.95 -2.04
C ASP A 154 -15.38 -0.32 -1.26
N GLU A 155 -14.96 -1.39 -1.94
CA GLU A 155 -14.50 -2.63 -1.31
C GLU A 155 -13.31 -2.35 -0.39
N THR A 156 -12.32 -1.60 -0.86
CA THR A 156 -11.13 -1.23 -0.05
C THR A 156 -11.49 -0.33 1.11
N LEU A 157 -12.40 0.64 0.90
CA LEU A 157 -12.88 1.50 1.98
C LEU A 157 -13.61 0.69 3.06
N ASN A 158 -14.41 -0.29 2.66
CA ASN A 158 -15.07 -1.22 3.58
C ASN A 158 -14.06 -2.08 4.35
N GLU A 159 -13.01 -2.56 3.71
CA GLU A 159 -11.93 -3.30 4.38
C GLU A 159 -11.15 -2.43 5.36
N LEU A 160 -10.89 -1.17 5.03
CA LEU A 160 -10.28 -0.20 5.95
C LEU A 160 -11.15 0.04 7.18
N ALA A 161 -12.48 0.04 7.02
CA ALA A 161 -13.43 0.22 8.12
C ALA A 161 -13.62 -1.05 8.97
N ALA A 162 -13.45 -2.24 8.38
CA ALA A 162 -13.69 -3.50 9.07
C ALA A 162 -12.69 -3.68 10.23
N PRO A 163 -13.16 -4.09 11.42
CA PRO A 163 -12.27 -4.48 12.51
C PRO A 163 -11.54 -5.77 12.12
N LYS A 164 -10.21 -5.71 12.05
CA LYS A 164 -9.34 -6.87 11.77
C LYS A 164 -8.71 -7.37 13.08
N TYR A 165 -9.55 -7.87 13.99
CA TYR A 165 -9.08 -8.44 15.26
C TYR A 165 -9.71 -9.80 15.50
#